data_b692af69f2d971bc9cca8f0efd37600c
#
_entry.id   b692af69f2d971bc9cca8f0efd37600c
#
_cell.length_a   1.000
_cell.length_b   1.000
_cell.length_c   1.000
_cell.angle_alpha   90.00
_cell.angle_beta   90.00
_cell.angle_gamma   90.00
#
_symmetry.space_group_name_H-M   'P 1'
#
loop_
_entity.id
_entity.type
_entity.pdbx_description
1 polymer ?
#
loop_
_entity_poly.entity_id
_entity_poly.type
_entity_poly.pdbx_seq_one_letter_code
_entity_poly.pdbx_strand_id
1 'polypeptide(L)'
;MRNALYEQYPNAVDVEWEKKRGYRVAEFRIPGQGDCEAWYTKGGEWVMTKFDIKFSELPQAVQNAFNDSYGVTTPVDDVERLVRSGNDTIYFIEATIVVNGYLTDIYLDYAEDGTLLRTTVDVDDYDNIYYYL
;
A
#
# COMPACT_ATOMS: atom_id res chain seq x y z
N MET A 1 -10.07 -18.82 -8.51
CA MET A 1 -9.29 -17.76 -7.86
C MET A 1 -7.80 -17.95 -8.02
N ARG A 2 -7.31 -19.15 -7.70
CA ARG A 2 -5.89 -19.49 -7.92
C ARG A 2 -5.46 -19.20 -9.36
N ASN A 3 -6.29 -19.55 -10.35
CA ASN A 3 -6.00 -19.30 -11.76
C ASN A 3 -5.94 -17.80 -12.07
N ALA A 4 -6.84 -17.00 -11.51
CA ALA A 4 -6.85 -15.55 -11.72
C ALA A 4 -5.57 -14.91 -11.21
N LEU A 5 -5.05 -15.35 -10.05
CA LEU A 5 -3.79 -14.88 -9.51
C LEU A 5 -2.62 -15.17 -10.45
N TYR A 6 -2.49 -16.42 -10.90
CA TYR A 6 -1.36 -16.82 -11.74
C TYR A 6 -1.45 -16.31 -13.18
N GLU A 7 -2.64 -16.01 -13.66
CA GLU A 7 -2.81 -15.32 -14.95
C GLU A 7 -2.28 -13.89 -14.87
N GLN A 8 -2.53 -13.21 -13.77
CA GLN A 8 -2.11 -11.82 -13.54
C GLN A 8 -0.66 -11.73 -13.06
N TYR A 9 -0.26 -12.65 -12.19
CA TYR A 9 1.08 -12.69 -11.57
C TYR A 9 1.70 -14.08 -11.73
N PRO A 10 2.18 -14.42 -12.93
CA PRO A 10 2.69 -15.77 -13.20
C PRO A 10 3.94 -16.14 -12.41
N ASN A 11 4.67 -15.15 -11.89
CA ASN A 11 5.89 -15.37 -11.10
C ASN A 11 5.64 -15.33 -9.59
N ALA A 12 4.37 -15.33 -9.15
CA ALA A 12 4.04 -15.32 -7.73
C ALA A 12 4.55 -16.58 -7.03
N VAL A 13 5.21 -16.38 -5.89
CA VAL A 13 5.73 -17.46 -5.02
C VAL A 13 5.25 -17.24 -3.60
N ASP A 14 5.34 -18.28 -2.76
CA ASP A 14 4.97 -18.23 -1.36
C ASP A 14 3.53 -17.73 -1.16
N VAL A 15 2.61 -18.23 -1.96
CA VAL A 15 1.22 -17.78 -2.00
C VAL A 15 0.44 -18.36 -0.82
N GLU A 16 -0.17 -17.48 -0.03
CA GLU A 16 -1.09 -17.83 1.05
C GLU A 16 -2.42 -17.13 0.84
N TRP A 17 -3.52 -17.86 1.03
CA TRP A 17 -4.88 -17.34 0.85
C TRP A 17 -5.58 -17.14 2.18
N GLU A 18 -6.25 -16.00 2.33
CA GLU A 18 -7.10 -15.69 3.47
C GLU A 18 -8.46 -15.17 3.02
N LYS A 19 -9.40 -15.17 3.94
CA LYS A 19 -10.70 -14.50 3.77
C LYS A 19 -10.68 -13.25 4.65
N LYS A 20 -10.94 -12.09 4.02
CA LYS A 20 -11.03 -10.81 4.75
C LYS A 20 -12.29 -10.09 4.28
N ARG A 21 -13.23 -9.86 5.19
CA ARG A 21 -14.49 -9.14 4.90
C ARG A 21 -15.24 -9.66 3.66
N GLY A 22 -15.27 -10.99 3.48
CA GLY A 22 -15.94 -11.62 2.35
C GLY A 22 -15.11 -11.70 1.06
N TYR A 23 -13.96 -11.02 1.02
CA TYR A 23 -13.04 -11.11 -0.11
C TYR A 23 -12.09 -12.30 0.05
N ARG A 24 -11.46 -12.69 -1.04
CA ARG A 24 -10.38 -13.67 -1.06
C ARG A 24 -9.09 -12.91 -1.30
N VAL A 25 -8.15 -13.04 -0.37
CA VAL A 25 -6.90 -12.27 -0.40
C VAL A 25 -5.72 -13.21 -0.51
N ALA A 26 -4.89 -13.00 -1.53
CA ALA A 26 -3.65 -13.72 -1.72
C ALA A 26 -2.48 -12.88 -1.25
N GLU A 27 -1.73 -13.38 -0.27
CA GLU A 27 -0.43 -12.81 0.11
C GLU A 27 0.63 -13.61 -0.62
N PHE A 28 1.54 -12.94 -1.31
CA PHE A 28 2.56 -13.59 -2.13
C PHE A 28 3.76 -12.68 -2.32
N ARG A 29 4.79 -13.24 -2.91
CA ARG A 29 6.01 -12.51 -3.25
C ARG A 29 6.32 -12.71 -4.73
N ILE A 30 6.84 -11.67 -5.36
CA ILE A 30 7.40 -11.76 -6.71
C ILE A 30 8.92 -11.64 -6.56
N PRO A 31 9.72 -12.62 -7.05
CA PRO A 31 11.18 -12.58 -6.91
C PRO A 31 11.75 -11.26 -7.42
N GLY A 32 12.61 -10.63 -6.61
CA GLY A 32 13.23 -9.34 -6.92
C GLY A 32 12.38 -8.12 -6.57
N GLN A 33 11.18 -8.34 -6.07
CA GLN A 33 10.26 -7.27 -5.62
C GLN A 33 9.88 -7.53 -4.16
N GLY A 34 9.13 -6.59 -3.57
CA GLY A 34 8.65 -6.75 -2.20
C GLY A 34 7.43 -7.67 -2.10
N ASP A 35 6.83 -7.70 -0.91
CA ASP A 35 5.63 -8.47 -0.66
C ASP A 35 4.43 -7.86 -1.37
N CYS A 36 3.49 -8.72 -1.76
CA CYS A 36 2.28 -8.35 -2.49
C CYS A 36 1.05 -8.91 -1.82
N GLU A 37 -0.07 -8.21 -1.99
CA GLU A 37 -1.37 -8.64 -1.48
C GLU A 37 -2.43 -8.33 -2.52
N ALA A 38 -3.01 -9.37 -3.13
CA ALA A 38 -4.02 -9.22 -4.17
C ALA A 38 -5.40 -9.63 -3.64
N TRP A 39 -6.39 -8.78 -3.90
CA TRP A 39 -7.76 -8.93 -3.40
C TRP A 39 -8.69 -9.29 -4.54
N TYR A 40 -9.51 -10.32 -4.31
CA TYR A 40 -10.49 -10.83 -5.26
C TYR A 40 -11.85 -10.93 -4.60
N THR A 41 -12.92 -10.74 -5.38
CA THR A 41 -14.26 -11.06 -4.92
C THR A 41 -14.39 -12.57 -4.70
N LYS A 42 -15.44 -12.98 -4.01
CA LYS A 42 -15.76 -14.41 -3.83
C LYS A 42 -15.89 -15.14 -5.18
N GLY A 43 -16.32 -14.43 -6.22
CA GLY A 43 -16.45 -14.98 -7.58
C GLY A 43 -15.15 -15.04 -8.38
N GLY A 44 -14.05 -14.51 -7.83
CA GLY A 44 -12.73 -14.53 -8.48
C GLY A 44 -12.41 -13.30 -9.31
N GLU A 45 -13.17 -12.22 -9.20
CA GLU A 45 -12.89 -10.96 -9.89
C GLU A 45 -11.84 -10.16 -9.11
N TRP A 46 -10.82 -9.68 -9.81
CA TRP A 46 -9.78 -8.85 -9.21
C TRP A 46 -10.31 -7.50 -8.78
N VAL A 47 -9.97 -7.09 -7.56
CA VAL A 47 -10.37 -5.81 -6.96
C VAL A 47 -9.19 -4.84 -6.91
N MET A 48 -8.10 -5.28 -6.32
CA MET A 48 -6.91 -4.44 -6.12
C MET A 48 -5.71 -5.30 -5.74
N THR A 49 -4.51 -4.73 -5.90
CA THR A 49 -3.25 -5.33 -5.40
C THR A 49 -2.41 -4.26 -4.74
N LYS A 50 -1.92 -4.58 -3.54
CA LYS A 50 -0.99 -3.74 -2.78
C LYS A 50 0.41 -4.32 -2.94
N PHE A 51 1.37 -3.46 -3.28
CA PHE A 51 2.78 -3.82 -3.44
C PHE A 51 3.63 -3.06 -2.43
N ASP A 52 4.49 -3.75 -1.70
CA ASP A 52 5.55 -3.09 -0.95
C ASP A 52 6.58 -2.57 -1.94
N ILE A 53 6.92 -1.29 -1.84
CA ILE A 53 7.90 -0.63 -2.71
C ILE A 53 8.90 0.16 -1.88
N LYS A 54 9.97 0.61 -2.52
CA LYS A 54 10.93 1.51 -1.91
C LYS A 54 10.46 2.95 -2.07
N PHE A 55 10.88 3.84 -1.17
CA PHE A 55 10.59 5.26 -1.29
C PHE A 55 11.04 5.82 -2.65
N SER A 56 12.19 5.37 -3.14
CA SER A 56 12.73 5.78 -4.44
C SER A 56 11.89 5.34 -5.63
N GLU A 57 10.98 4.38 -5.44
CA GLU A 57 10.08 3.89 -6.48
C GLU A 57 8.75 4.66 -6.53
N LEU A 58 8.52 5.57 -5.59
CA LEU A 58 7.37 6.47 -5.62
C LEU A 58 7.48 7.43 -6.82
N PRO A 59 6.35 7.90 -7.37
CA PRO A 59 6.36 9.02 -8.31
C PRO A 59 7.11 10.20 -7.72
N GLN A 60 7.87 10.93 -8.55
CA GLN A 60 8.65 12.07 -8.07
C GLN A 60 7.76 13.11 -7.36
N ALA A 61 6.54 13.32 -7.87
CA ALA A 61 5.59 14.24 -7.25
C ALA A 61 5.23 13.85 -5.82
N VAL A 62 5.10 12.55 -5.54
CA VAL A 62 4.83 12.03 -4.18
C VAL A 62 6.05 12.20 -3.29
N GLN A 63 7.25 11.87 -3.79
CA GLN A 63 8.50 12.08 -3.03
C GLN A 63 8.66 13.55 -2.65
N ASN A 64 8.44 14.46 -3.60
CA ASN A 64 8.54 15.91 -3.37
C ASN A 64 7.53 16.38 -2.34
N ALA A 65 6.27 15.95 -2.46
CA ALA A 65 5.21 16.33 -1.53
C ALA A 65 5.54 15.90 -0.09
N PHE A 66 6.00 14.66 0.08
CA PHE A 66 6.39 14.14 1.39
C PHE A 66 7.59 14.90 1.95
N ASN A 67 8.65 15.09 1.16
CA ASN A 67 9.88 15.77 1.60
C ASN A 67 9.62 17.24 1.95
N ASP A 68 8.76 17.91 1.19
CA ASP A 68 8.41 19.32 1.45
C ASP A 68 7.64 19.47 2.77
N SER A 69 6.80 18.50 3.11
CA SER A 69 5.98 18.54 4.33
C SER A 69 6.72 18.05 5.58
N TYR A 70 7.56 17.02 5.44
CA TYR A 70 8.16 16.33 6.59
C TYR A 70 9.68 16.35 6.62
N GLY A 71 10.33 16.61 5.49
CA GLY A 71 11.78 16.65 5.38
C GLY A 71 12.40 15.32 4.98
N VAL A 72 13.56 15.41 4.34
CA VAL A 72 14.26 14.24 3.78
C VAL A 72 14.86 13.31 4.83
N THR A 73 14.94 13.76 6.09
CA THR A 73 15.50 12.98 7.20
C THR A 73 14.43 12.31 8.06
N THR A 74 13.15 12.51 7.76
CA THR A 74 12.07 11.88 8.51
C THR A 74 12.09 10.36 8.28
N PRO A 75 12.10 9.55 9.37
CA PRO A 75 12.08 8.10 9.24
C PRO A 75 10.81 7.62 8.54
N VAL A 76 11.00 6.84 7.48
CA VAL A 76 9.93 6.19 6.74
C VAL A 76 9.97 4.71 7.08
N ASP A 77 8.86 4.18 7.60
CA ASP A 77 8.77 2.81 8.10
C ASP A 77 8.24 1.85 7.04
N ASP A 78 7.35 2.32 6.16
CA ASP A 78 6.75 1.50 5.11
C ASP A 78 6.29 2.36 3.95
N VAL A 79 6.38 1.82 2.73
CA VAL A 79 5.91 2.47 1.51
C VAL A 79 5.21 1.42 0.65
N GLU A 80 4.02 1.75 0.17
CA GLU A 80 3.21 0.81 -0.59
C GLU A 80 2.54 1.50 -1.78
N ARG A 81 2.28 0.69 -2.82
CA ARG A 81 1.50 1.12 -3.99
C ARG A 81 0.24 0.27 -4.07
N LEU A 82 -0.92 0.91 -4.16
CA LEU A 82 -2.21 0.24 -4.33
C LEU A 82 -2.74 0.46 -5.74
N VAL A 83 -2.75 -0.60 -6.55
CA VAL A 83 -3.32 -0.61 -7.90
C VAL A 83 -4.74 -1.15 -7.79
N ARG A 84 -5.70 -0.43 -8.37
CA ARG A 84 -7.12 -0.74 -8.23
C ARG A 84 -7.80 -0.91 -9.57
N SER A 85 -8.81 -1.78 -9.61
CA SER A 85 -9.66 -1.96 -10.78
C SER A 85 -10.52 -0.70 -11.00
N GLY A 86 -10.38 -0.06 -12.16
CA GLY A 86 -11.22 1.08 -12.55
C GLY A 86 -11.00 2.38 -11.79
N ASN A 87 -9.95 2.47 -10.96
CA ASN A 87 -9.65 3.65 -10.15
C ASN A 87 -8.18 4.01 -10.23
N ASP A 88 -7.84 5.22 -9.77
CA ASP A 88 -6.46 5.69 -9.75
C ASP A 88 -5.62 4.93 -8.73
N THR A 89 -4.33 4.82 -9.00
CA THR A 89 -3.35 4.24 -8.09
C THR A 89 -3.15 5.15 -6.88
N ILE A 90 -3.09 4.55 -5.70
CA ILE A 90 -2.85 5.24 -4.42
C ILE A 90 -1.48 4.82 -3.90
N TYR A 91 -0.75 5.75 -3.29
CA TYR A 91 0.54 5.51 -2.67
C TYR A 91 0.46 5.77 -1.18
N PHE A 92 0.92 4.80 -0.40
CA PHE A 92 0.91 4.89 1.07
C PHE A 92 2.32 5.08 1.61
N ILE A 93 2.46 6.02 2.55
CA ILE A 93 3.69 6.19 3.31
C ILE A 93 3.35 6.13 4.80
N GLU A 94 4.01 5.23 5.53
CA GLU A 94 4.01 5.21 6.99
C GLU A 94 5.33 5.82 7.46
N ALA A 95 5.24 6.82 8.32
CA ALA A 95 6.41 7.54 8.81
C ALA A 95 6.29 7.82 10.30
N THR A 96 7.42 8.12 10.93
CA THR A 96 7.49 8.49 12.35
C THR A 96 7.90 9.94 12.47
N ILE A 97 7.07 10.74 13.15
CA ILE A 97 7.34 12.16 13.41
C ILE A 97 7.27 12.44 14.91
N VAL A 98 7.75 13.61 15.32
CA VAL A 98 7.65 14.07 16.70
C VAL A 98 6.47 15.03 16.83
N VAL A 99 5.51 14.67 17.69
CA VAL A 99 4.34 15.51 18.00
C VAL A 99 4.32 15.72 19.51
N ASN A 100 4.37 16.98 19.93
CA ASN A 100 4.40 17.36 21.36
C ASN A 100 5.48 16.62 22.18
N GLY A 101 6.66 16.38 21.55
CA GLY A 101 7.77 15.69 22.20
C GLY A 101 7.71 14.16 22.13
N TYR A 102 6.68 13.57 21.53
CA TYR A 102 6.51 12.12 21.42
C TYR A 102 6.69 11.64 19.99
N LEU A 103 7.36 10.49 19.83
CA LEU A 103 7.42 9.79 18.55
C LEU A 103 6.01 9.29 18.20
N THR A 104 5.54 9.65 17.02
CA THR A 104 4.17 9.38 16.58
C THR A 104 4.19 8.81 15.17
N ASP A 105 3.49 7.70 14.97
CA ASP A 105 3.33 7.12 13.64
C ASP A 105 2.22 7.84 12.89
N ILE A 106 2.51 8.17 11.64
CA ILE A 106 1.53 8.76 10.72
C ILE A 106 1.42 7.90 9.46
N TYR A 107 0.21 7.86 8.92
CA TYR A 107 -0.13 7.13 7.71
C TYR A 107 -0.65 8.13 6.69
N LEU A 108 0.03 8.22 5.55
CA LEU A 108 -0.24 9.21 4.51
C LEU A 108 -0.64 8.51 3.22
N ASP A 109 -1.76 8.92 2.66
CA ASP A 109 -2.25 8.41 1.37
C ASP A 109 -2.11 9.51 0.33
N TYR A 110 -1.39 9.24 -0.76
CA TYR A 110 -1.13 10.19 -1.85
C TYR A 110 -1.69 9.69 -3.16
N ALA A 111 -2.22 10.62 -3.96
CA ALA A 111 -2.44 10.40 -5.38
C ALA A 111 -1.11 10.46 -6.13
N GLU A 112 -1.08 9.96 -7.35
CA GLU A 112 0.13 9.92 -8.19
C GLU A 112 0.75 11.30 -8.45
N ASP A 113 -0.08 12.35 -8.49
CA ASP A 113 0.37 13.73 -8.70
C ASP A 113 0.92 14.41 -7.43
N GLY A 114 0.99 13.69 -6.32
CA GLY A 114 1.48 14.20 -5.05
C GLY A 114 0.41 14.83 -4.16
N THR A 115 -0.86 14.80 -4.58
CA THR A 115 -1.97 15.30 -3.74
C THR A 115 -2.13 14.39 -2.53
N LEU A 116 -2.10 14.98 -1.33
CA LEU A 116 -2.37 14.25 -0.08
C LEU A 116 -3.87 14.02 0.05
N LEU A 117 -4.28 12.76 0.08
CA LEU A 117 -5.69 12.35 0.14
C LEU A 117 -6.18 12.15 1.57
N ARG A 118 -5.35 11.57 2.42
CA ARG A 118 -5.66 11.27 3.81
C ARG A 118 -4.42 11.30 4.67
N THR A 119 -4.63 11.72 5.94
CA THR A 119 -3.64 11.58 7.00
C THR A 119 -4.33 10.90 8.19
N THR A 120 -3.72 9.84 8.69
CA THR A 120 -4.18 9.14 9.90
C THR A 120 -3.05 9.11 10.90
N VAL A 121 -3.32 9.45 12.15
CA VAL A 121 -2.31 9.65 13.18
C VAL A 121 -2.59 8.72 14.35
N ASP A 122 -1.53 8.04 14.82
CA ASP A 122 -1.49 7.29 16.08
C ASP A 122 -2.68 6.31 16.25
N VAL A 123 -2.88 5.44 15.26
CA VAL A 123 -3.91 4.41 15.28
C VAL A 123 -3.25 3.03 15.28
N ASP A 124 -3.47 2.25 16.35
CA ASP A 124 -2.98 0.89 16.46
C ASP A 124 -3.67 -0.02 15.44
N ASP A 125 -2.91 -0.97 14.87
CA ASP A 125 -3.42 -1.98 13.93
C ASP A 125 -4.13 -1.36 12.71
N TYR A 126 -3.76 -0.13 12.33
CA TYR A 126 -4.35 0.54 11.19
C TYR A 126 -3.90 -0.11 9.89
N ASP A 127 -4.87 -0.47 9.04
CA ASP A 127 -4.60 -0.91 7.68
C ASP A 127 -5.42 -0.02 6.73
N ASN A 128 -4.74 0.87 6.04
CA ASN A 128 -5.35 1.85 5.16
C ASN A 128 -6.01 1.24 3.92
N ILE A 129 -5.70 -0.01 3.59
CA ILE A 129 -6.32 -0.70 2.44
C ILE A 129 -7.84 -0.80 2.60
N TYR A 130 -8.34 -0.96 3.84
CA TYR A 130 -9.78 -1.08 4.09
C TYR A 130 -10.57 0.18 3.74
N TYR A 131 -9.93 1.34 3.70
CA TYR A 131 -10.59 2.56 3.27
C TYR A 131 -10.98 2.53 1.79
N TYR A 132 -10.26 1.75 0.99
CA TYR A 132 -10.40 1.71 -0.47
C TYR A 132 -11.19 0.48 -0.96
N LEU A 133 -11.78 -0.28 -0.07
CA LEU A 133 -12.67 -1.39 -0.43
C LEU A 133 -14.02 -0.95 -0.97
#